data_f5aab7645347d848bcf36e133e8ba343
#
_entry.id   f5aab7645347d848bcf36e133e8ba343
#
_cell.length_a   1.000
_cell.length_b   1.000
_cell.length_c   1.000
_cell.angle_alpha   90.00
_cell.angle_beta   90.00
_cell.angle_gamma   90.00
#
_symmetry.space_group_name_H-M   'P 1'
#
loop_
_entity.id
_entity.type
_entity.pdbx_description
1 polymer ?
#
loop_
_entity_poly.entity_id
_entity_poly.type
_entity_poly.pdbx_seq_one_letter_code
_entity_poly.pdbx_strand_id
1 'polypeptide(L)'
;MGFRGRRAALALIAMVALTAPAQVIDFESGGLHYRTQTRNGFTIMFASLPSHVRAYAVMQVAVSNGSSAAWTVKPEDFTFYRNDGVAITAAPASEVVDSLMTKASRSDVIHLVTAYETAIYGNSRLKSTNGYEARRQNALAEVSSAKLKAAAAASAIALVSTRLFSGDSTDGAVFFPSNGKPLGAGKLIVHTAGETFEFDADAMPK
;
A
#
# COMPACT_ATOMS: atom_id res chain seq x y z
N MET A 1 53.66 -2.90 56.74
CA MET A 1 52.19 -3.31 56.59
C MET A 1 51.65 -2.54 55.47
N GLY A 2 51.52 -3.15 54.29
CA GLY A 2 51.13 -2.50 53.06
C GLY A 2 49.68 -2.82 52.73
N PHE A 3 48.83 -1.78 52.54
CA PHE A 3 47.49 -1.90 52.02
C PHE A 3 47.53 -1.78 50.49
N ARG A 4 47.29 -2.88 49.81
CA ARG A 4 47.11 -2.93 48.34
C ARG A 4 45.62 -2.60 48.02
N GLY A 5 45.35 -1.40 47.55
CA GLY A 5 44.06 -1.00 47.00
C GLY A 5 43.83 -1.67 45.64
N ARG A 6 42.84 -2.58 45.53
CA ARG A 6 42.36 -3.13 44.26
C ARG A 6 41.49 -2.09 43.59
N ARG A 7 41.97 -1.48 42.51
CA ARG A 7 41.14 -0.69 41.57
C ARG A 7 40.32 -1.63 40.71
N ALA A 8 39.04 -1.72 41.02
CA ALA A 8 38.08 -2.40 40.13
C ALA A 8 37.75 -1.44 38.96
N ALA A 9 38.24 -1.77 37.76
CA ALA A 9 37.84 -1.09 36.56
C ALA A 9 36.45 -1.63 36.12
N LEU A 10 35.38 -0.85 36.30
CA LEU A 10 34.08 -1.11 35.67
C LEU A 10 34.19 -0.81 34.19
N ALA A 11 34.23 -1.84 33.35
CA ALA A 11 34.06 -1.71 31.91
C ALA A 11 32.59 -1.51 31.60
N LEU A 12 32.18 -0.27 31.27
CA LEU A 12 30.87 0.06 30.78
C LEU A 12 30.78 -0.37 29.30
N ILE A 13 30.23 -1.53 29.02
CA ILE A 13 29.93 -1.97 27.66
C ILE A 13 28.71 -1.19 27.17
N ALA A 14 28.95 -0.13 26.41
CA ALA A 14 27.89 0.57 25.67
C ALA A 14 27.37 -0.38 24.59
N MET A 15 26.19 -0.95 24.81
CA MET A 15 25.45 -1.77 23.85
C MET A 15 24.88 -0.82 22.79
N VAL A 16 25.64 -0.59 21.72
CA VAL A 16 25.14 0.12 20.54
C VAL A 16 24.10 -0.80 19.91
N ALA A 17 22.84 -0.47 20.09
CA ALA A 17 21.75 -1.12 19.35
C ALA A 17 21.93 -0.77 17.86
N LEU A 18 22.50 -1.69 17.10
CA LEU A 18 22.51 -1.64 15.63
C LEU A 18 21.07 -1.77 15.18
N THR A 19 20.42 -0.65 14.86
CA THR A 19 19.17 -0.63 14.12
C THR A 19 19.49 -1.11 12.71
N ALA A 20 19.28 -2.41 12.45
CA ALA A 20 19.38 -2.94 11.10
C ALA A 20 18.37 -2.18 10.22
N PRO A 21 18.80 -1.63 9.07
CA PRO A 21 17.86 -1.01 8.14
C PRO A 21 16.85 -2.08 7.73
N ALA A 22 15.56 -1.73 7.78
CA ALA A 22 14.52 -2.64 7.36
C ALA A 22 14.71 -2.97 5.88
N GLN A 23 14.96 -4.24 5.58
CA GLN A 23 15.23 -4.70 4.23
C GLN A 23 13.95 -4.65 3.40
N VAL A 24 14.03 -4.05 2.21
CA VAL A 24 13.00 -4.18 1.18
C VAL A 24 13.21 -5.51 0.46
N ILE A 25 12.17 -6.31 0.35
CA ILE A 25 12.17 -7.57 -0.38
C ILE A 25 11.38 -7.37 -1.66
N ASP A 26 12.01 -7.61 -2.79
CA ASP A 26 11.41 -7.55 -4.12
C ASP A 26 11.13 -8.97 -4.63
N PHE A 27 9.96 -9.16 -5.25
CA PHE A 27 9.63 -10.41 -5.91
C PHE A 27 8.60 -10.17 -7.02
N GLU A 28 8.52 -11.10 -7.97
CA GLU A 28 7.54 -11.08 -9.05
C GLU A 28 6.48 -12.17 -8.82
N SER A 29 5.22 -11.83 -9.06
CA SER A 29 4.11 -12.77 -9.02
C SER A 29 2.98 -12.30 -9.93
N GLY A 30 2.45 -13.20 -10.77
CA GLY A 30 1.36 -12.87 -11.69
C GLY A 30 1.68 -11.75 -12.70
N GLY A 31 2.98 -11.59 -13.05
CA GLY A 31 3.44 -10.52 -13.95
C GLY A 31 3.50 -9.13 -13.28
N LEU A 32 3.39 -9.06 -11.96
CA LEU A 32 3.53 -7.83 -11.19
C LEU A 32 4.74 -7.91 -10.27
N HIS A 33 5.46 -6.79 -10.17
CA HIS A 33 6.56 -6.62 -9.24
C HIS A 33 6.02 -6.12 -7.89
N TYR A 34 6.26 -6.91 -6.86
CA TYR A 34 5.88 -6.60 -5.49
C TYR A 34 7.10 -6.19 -4.69
N ARG A 35 6.91 -5.17 -3.87
CA ARG A 35 7.89 -4.73 -2.88
C ARG A 35 7.27 -4.80 -1.50
N THR A 36 8.02 -5.34 -0.56
CA THR A 36 7.57 -5.47 0.82
C THR A 36 8.64 -5.03 1.80
N GLN A 37 8.23 -4.38 2.86
CA GLN A 37 9.07 -3.96 3.95
C GLN A 37 8.35 -4.18 5.28
N THR A 38 9.09 -4.65 6.27
CA THR A 38 8.58 -4.82 7.64
C THR A 38 9.36 -3.94 8.60
N ARG A 39 8.65 -3.16 9.42
CA ARG A 39 9.21 -2.38 10.53
C ARG A 39 8.40 -2.63 11.79
N ASN A 40 9.05 -2.94 12.88
CA ASN A 40 8.43 -3.17 14.20
C ASN A 40 7.17 -4.07 14.16
N GLY A 41 7.22 -5.13 13.32
CA GLY A 41 6.11 -6.07 13.14
C GLY A 41 5.00 -5.58 12.19
N PHE A 42 5.07 -4.35 11.69
CA PHE A 42 4.13 -3.84 10.71
C PHE A 42 4.71 -4.01 9.30
N THR A 43 3.97 -4.65 8.42
CA THR A 43 4.42 -4.99 7.06
C THR A 43 3.59 -4.27 6.03
N ILE A 44 4.25 -3.62 5.09
CA ILE A 44 3.62 -3.04 3.89
C ILE A 44 4.15 -3.75 2.67
N MET A 45 3.24 -4.13 1.78
CA MET A 45 3.54 -4.66 0.46
C MET A 45 2.75 -3.87 -0.57
N PHE A 46 3.35 -3.58 -1.71
CA PHE A 46 2.65 -2.95 -2.82
C PHE A 46 3.12 -3.46 -4.18
N ALA A 47 2.27 -3.29 -5.18
CA ALA A 47 2.59 -3.42 -6.59
C ALA A 47 1.94 -2.28 -7.37
N SER A 48 2.68 -1.69 -8.30
CA SER A 48 2.11 -0.78 -9.28
C SER A 48 1.29 -1.55 -10.30
N LEU A 49 0.04 -1.15 -10.50
CA LEU A 49 -0.79 -1.75 -11.54
C LEU A 49 -0.49 -1.12 -12.90
N PRO A 50 -0.41 -1.90 -13.99
CA PRO A 50 -0.02 -1.40 -15.30
C PRO A 50 -1.05 -0.47 -15.94
N SER A 51 -2.25 -0.38 -15.36
CA SER A 51 -3.33 0.47 -15.86
C SER A 51 -3.59 1.65 -14.94
N HIS A 52 -3.87 2.78 -15.57
CA HIS A 52 -4.42 3.94 -14.89
C HIS A 52 -5.94 4.01 -15.17
N VAL A 53 -6.66 4.58 -14.23
CA VAL A 53 -8.10 4.78 -14.35
C VAL A 53 -8.38 6.26 -14.32
N ARG A 54 -8.79 6.80 -15.47
CA ARG A 54 -9.03 8.24 -15.63
C ARG A 54 -7.79 9.06 -15.23
N ALA A 55 -7.95 9.91 -14.24
CA ALA A 55 -6.90 10.79 -13.74
C ALA A 55 -5.99 10.11 -12.70
N TYR A 56 -6.21 8.84 -12.38
CA TYR A 56 -5.51 8.16 -11.30
C TYR A 56 -4.56 7.08 -11.81
N ALA A 57 -3.35 7.07 -11.30
CA ALA A 57 -2.50 5.88 -11.28
C ALA A 57 -2.90 5.01 -10.07
N VAL A 58 -2.83 3.70 -10.21
CA VAL A 58 -3.34 2.77 -9.20
C VAL A 58 -2.21 1.86 -8.73
N MET A 59 -2.10 1.71 -7.42
CA MET A 59 -1.24 0.70 -6.80
C MET A 59 -2.09 -0.23 -5.95
N GLN A 60 -1.83 -1.51 -6.02
CA GLN A 60 -2.33 -2.44 -5.03
C GLN A 60 -1.45 -2.39 -3.80
N VAL A 61 -2.05 -2.37 -2.62
CA VAL A 61 -1.34 -2.45 -1.35
C VAL A 61 -1.92 -3.56 -0.50
N ALA A 62 -1.07 -4.18 0.30
CA ALA A 62 -1.47 -5.05 1.38
C ALA A 62 -0.69 -4.65 2.64
N VAL A 63 -1.39 -4.65 3.76
CA VAL A 63 -0.87 -4.22 5.04
C VAL A 63 -1.17 -5.27 6.09
N SER A 64 -0.17 -5.65 6.86
CA SER A 64 -0.31 -6.62 7.95
C SER A 64 0.26 -6.06 9.24
N ASN A 65 -0.48 -6.20 10.32
CA ASN A 65 -0.07 -5.79 11.66
C ASN A 65 0.32 -6.99 12.51
N GLY A 66 1.60 -7.32 12.51
CA GLY A 66 2.20 -8.31 13.43
C GLY A 66 2.71 -7.70 14.74
N SER A 67 2.50 -6.38 14.97
CA SER A 67 2.84 -5.72 16.24
C SER A 67 1.81 -6.00 17.33
N SER A 68 2.11 -5.68 18.57
CA SER A 68 1.17 -5.83 19.69
C SER A 68 0.14 -4.69 19.81
N ALA A 69 0.34 -3.58 19.11
CA ALA A 69 -0.55 -2.41 19.16
C ALA A 69 -1.55 -2.42 17.99
N ALA A 70 -2.73 -1.83 18.20
CA ALA A 70 -3.68 -1.60 17.12
C ALA A 70 -3.34 -0.30 16.38
N TRP A 71 -3.34 -0.35 15.04
CA TRP A 71 -3.01 0.78 14.19
C TRP A 71 -4.10 1.03 13.15
N THR A 72 -4.21 2.26 12.70
CA THR A 72 -5.11 2.62 11.59
C THR A 72 -4.26 2.92 10.37
N VAL A 73 -4.62 2.32 9.25
CA VAL A 73 -4.05 2.60 7.93
C VAL A 73 -5.14 3.22 7.04
N LYS A 74 -4.78 4.19 6.24
CA LYS A 74 -5.68 4.91 5.33
C LYS A 74 -4.95 5.28 4.02
N PRO A 75 -5.68 5.54 2.93
CA PRO A 75 -5.06 5.91 1.65
C PRO A 75 -4.10 7.08 1.76
N GLU A 76 -4.43 8.10 2.53
CA GLU A 76 -3.64 9.33 2.69
C GLU A 76 -2.29 9.11 3.40
N ASP A 77 -2.06 7.94 3.99
CA ASP A 77 -0.76 7.57 4.55
C ASP A 77 0.28 7.32 3.45
N PHE A 78 -0.16 7.14 2.19
CA PHE A 78 0.67 6.81 1.03
C PHE A 78 0.94 8.06 0.19
N THR A 79 2.21 8.43 0.02
CA THR A 79 2.63 9.55 -0.83
C THR A 79 3.71 9.10 -1.80
N PHE A 80 3.51 9.38 -3.08
CA PHE A 80 4.49 9.12 -4.13
C PHE A 80 5.29 10.40 -4.42
N TYR A 81 6.59 10.33 -4.27
CA TYR A 81 7.52 11.39 -4.60
C TYR A 81 8.19 11.08 -5.94
N ARG A 82 7.88 11.87 -6.95
CA ARG A 82 8.50 11.76 -8.26
C ARG A 82 9.92 12.31 -8.23
N ASN A 83 10.77 11.85 -9.14
CA ASN A 83 12.16 12.34 -9.24
C ASN A 83 12.26 13.83 -9.62
N ASP A 84 11.18 14.42 -10.14
CA ASP A 84 11.11 15.88 -10.42
C ASP A 84 10.70 16.71 -9.17
N GLY A 85 10.60 16.08 -8.01
CA GLY A 85 10.28 16.73 -6.74
C GLY A 85 8.78 16.87 -6.44
N VAL A 86 7.91 16.42 -7.32
CA VAL A 86 6.46 16.47 -7.09
C VAL A 86 6.03 15.37 -6.14
N ALA A 87 5.34 15.75 -5.05
CA ALA A 87 4.70 14.84 -4.12
C ALA A 87 3.22 14.66 -4.50
N ILE A 88 2.78 13.41 -4.59
CA ILE A 88 1.41 13.04 -4.93
C ILE A 88 0.89 12.12 -3.82
N THR A 89 0.02 12.63 -2.97
CA THR A 89 -0.64 11.83 -1.93
C THR A 89 -1.81 11.07 -2.53
N ALA A 90 -2.02 9.83 -2.09
CA ALA A 90 -3.15 9.04 -2.54
C ALA A 90 -4.48 9.67 -2.10
N ALA A 91 -5.44 9.64 -3.01
CA ALA A 91 -6.77 10.21 -2.78
C ALA A 91 -7.60 9.33 -1.85
N PRO A 92 -8.45 9.93 -1.00
CA PRO A 92 -9.46 9.19 -0.25
C PRO A 92 -10.38 8.37 -1.17
N ALA A 93 -10.81 7.20 -0.73
CA ALA A 93 -11.68 6.33 -1.52
C ALA A 93 -12.98 7.04 -1.97
N SER A 94 -13.57 7.89 -1.12
CA SER A 94 -14.76 8.67 -1.43
C SER A 94 -14.56 9.61 -2.61
N GLU A 95 -13.43 10.33 -2.67
CA GLU A 95 -13.11 11.24 -3.77
C GLU A 95 -12.99 10.51 -5.11
N VAL A 96 -12.35 9.35 -5.11
CA VAL A 96 -12.21 8.49 -6.30
C VAL A 96 -13.58 8.02 -6.78
N VAL A 97 -14.43 7.52 -5.87
CA VAL A 97 -15.78 7.06 -6.18
C VAL A 97 -16.62 8.21 -6.77
N ASP A 98 -16.61 9.38 -6.18
CA ASP A 98 -17.36 10.56 -6.66
C ASP A 98 -16.88 11.01 -8.05
N SER A 99 -15.57 11.01 -8.27
CA SER A 99 -15.00 11.30 -9.59
C SER A 99 -15.46 10.32 -10.66
N LEU A 100 -15.50 9.01 -10.34
CA LEU A 100 -15.96 7.97 -11.27
C LEU A 100 -17.47 8.02 -11.50
N MET A 101 -18.27 8.35 -10.49
CA MET A 101 -19.72 8.56 -10.65
C MET A 101 -20.03 9.64 -11.68
N THR A 102 -19.21 10.67 -11.79
CA THR A 102 -19.43 11.77 -12.72
C THR A 102 -18.88 11.50 -14.11
N LYS A 103 -17.74 10.84 -14.25
CA LYS A 103 -16.95 10.83 -15.49
C LYS A 103 -16.60 9.44 -16.05
N ALA A 104 -16.88 8.34 -15.34
CA ALA A 104 -16.43 7.01 -15.76
C ALA A 104 -17.15 6.47 -17.00
N SER A 105 -16.46 5.57 -17.69
CA SER A 105 -16.90 4.81 -18.84
C SER A 105 -16.90 3.30 -18.56
N ARG A 106 -17.42 2.50 -19.50
CA ARG A 106 -17.40 1.04 -19.38
C ARG A 106 -15.98 0.47 -19.36
N SER A 107 -15.04 1.09 -20.09
CA SER A 107 -13.64 0.68 -20.08
C SER A 107 -12.98 0.87 -18.72
N ASP A 108 -13.36 1.92 -17.98
CA ASP A 108 -12.82 2.17 -16.64
C ASP A 108 -13.19 1.04 -15.66
N VAL A 109 -14.42 0.48 -15.78
CA VAL A 109 -14.83 -0.70 -14.99
C VAL A 109 -13.95 -1.89 -15.27
N ILE A 110 -13.74 -2.18 -16.56
CA ILE A 110 -12.92 -3.33 -16.98
C ILE A 110 -11.49 -3.16 -16.48
N HIS A 111 -10.90 -1.99 -16.66
CA HIS A 111 -9.53 -1.73 -16.22
C HIS A 111 -9.38 -1.87 -14.69
N LEU A 112 -10.30 -1.32 -13.91
CA LEU A 112 -10.29 -1.44 -12.46
C LEU A 112 -10.34 -2.90 -12.00
N VAL A 113 -11.34 -3.63 -12.49
CA VAL A 113 -11.59 -5.01 -12.06
C VAL A 113 -10.46 -5.93 -12.52
N THR A 114 -10.11 -5.89 -13.81
CA THR A 114 -9.09 -6.79 -14.36
C THR A 114 -7.72 -6.55 -13.73
N ALA A 115 -7.29 -5.29 -13.62
CA ALA A 115 -6.01 -4.98 -13.03
C ALA A 115 -5.91 -5.40 -11.56
N TYR A 116 -6.95 -5.13 -10.78
CA TYR A 116 -6.99 -5.49 -9.38
C TYR A 116 -7.08 -7.01 -9.16
N GLU A 117 -7.93 -7.70 -9.93
CA GLU A 117 -8.05 -9.15 -9.85
C GLU A 117 -6.75 -9.86 -10.26
N THR A 118 -6.07 -9.37 -11.29
CA THR A 118 -4.75 -9.91 -11.67
C THR A 118 -3.77 -9.81 -10.50
N ALA A 119 -3.78 -8.69 -9.79
CA ALA A 119 -2.90 -8.51 -8.63
C ALA A 119 -3.26 -9.44 -7.46
N ILE A 120 -4.54 -9.61 -7.13
CA ILE A 120 -4.97 -10.48 -6.02
C ILE A 120 -4.74 -11.96 -6.36
N TYR A 121 -5.22 -12.42 -7.51
CA TYR A 121 -5.18 -13.84 -7.86
C TYR A 121 -3.83 -14.28 -8.40
N GLY A 122 -3.04 -13.35 -8.93
CA GLY A 122 -1.67 -13.60 -9.34
C GLY A 122 -0.70 -13.85 -8.19
N ASN A 123 -1.08 -13.50 -6.95
CA ASN A 123 -0.22 -13.62 -5.79
C ASN A 123 -0.84 -14.51 -4.70
N SER A 124 -0.40 -15.77 -4.64
CA SER A 124 -0.87 -16.74 -3.63
C SER A 124 -0.51 -16.37 -2.18
N ARG A 125 0.38 -15.41 -1.97
CA ARG A 125 0.76 -14.90 -0.64
C ARG A 125 -0.19 -13.82 -0.12
N LEU A 126 -0.95 -13.19 -1.01
CA LEU A 126 -2.02 -12.27 -0.63
C LEU A 126 -3.24 -13.08 -0.21
N LYS A 127 -3.51 -13.07 1.08
CA LYS A 127 -4.78 -13.57 1.61
C LYS A 127 -5.64 -12.35 1.91
N SER A 128 -6.53 -12.01 0.96
CA SER A 128 -7.50 -10.96 1.21
C SER A 128 -8.54 -11.45 2.22
N THR A 129 -8.62 -10.77 3.34
CA THR A 129 -9.66 -11.01 4.36
C THR A 129 -10.75 -9.95 4.29
N ASN A 130 -10.66 -9.02 3.33
CA ASN A 130 -11.54 -7.85 3.25
C ASN A 130 -12.91 -8.11 2.59
N GLY A 131 -13.19 -9.35 2.16
CA GLY A 131 -14.48 -9.71 1.55
C GLY A 131 -14.71 -9.08 0.15
N TYR A 132 -13.64 -8.76 -0.57
CA TYR A 132 -13.68 -8.12 -1.89
C TYR A 132 -14.69 -8.72 -2.86
N GLU A 133 -14.68 -10.06 -3.04
CA GLU A 133 -15.56 -10.72 -4.01
C GLU A 133 -17.04 -10.49 -3.71
N ALA A 134 -17.43 -10.65 -2.45
CA ALA A 134 -18.80 -10.42 -2.02
C ALA A 134 -19.21 -8.95 -2.21
N ARG A 135 -18.34 -8.01 -1.85
CA ARG A 135 -18.60 -6.58 -2.04
C ARG A 135 -18.73 -6.22 -3.51
N ARG A 136 -17.84 -6.77 -4.37
CA ARG A 136 -17.88 -6.54 -5.81
C ARG A 136 -19.16 -7.11 -6.44
N GLN A 137 -19.53 -8.34 -6.12
CA GLN A 137 -20.74 -8.95 -6.64
C GLN A 137 -21.99 -8.15 -6.25
N ASN A 138 -22.12 -7.78 -5.00
CA ASN A 138 -23.24 -6.97 -4.52
C ASN A 138 -23.28 -5.60 -5.20
N ALA A 139 -22.12 -4.93 -5.30
CA ALA A 139 -22.03 -3.60 -5.89
C ALA A 139 -22.33 -3.60 -7.41
N LEU A 140 -21.97 -4.65 -8.15
CA LEU A 140 -22.19 -4.72 -9.60
C LEU A 140 -23.58 -5.26 -9.99
N ALA A 141 -24.23 -6.03 -9.12
CA ALA A 141 -25.53 -6.64 -9.41
C ALA A 141 -26.67 -5.63 -9.47
N GLU A 142 -26.60 -4.56 -8.69
CA GLU A 142 -27.69 -3.59 -8.53
C GLU A 142 -27.64 -2.41 -9.50
N VAL A 143 -26.63 -2.33 -10.38
CA VAL A 143 -26.36 -1.08 -11.11
C VAL A 143 -26.39 -1.27 -12.63
N SER A 144 -27.14 -0.43 -13.32
CA SER A 144 -27.30 -0.50 -14.79
C SER A 144 -26.34 0.43 -15.55
N SER A 145 -25.94 1.58 -14.99
CA SER A 145 -25.11 2.56 -15.70
C SER A 145 -23.61 2.28 -15.57
N ALA A 146 -22.84 2.56 -16.64
CA ALA A 146 -21.38 2.36 -16.64
C ALA A 146 -20.67 3.19 -15.57
N LYS A 147 -21.12 4.40 -15.31
CA LYS A 147 -20.56 5.28 -14.27
C LYS A 147 -20.74 4.69 -12.87
N LEU A 148 -21.95 4.25 -12.57
CA LEU A 148 -22.27 3.63 -11.29
C LEU A 148 -21.50 2.31 -11.12
N LYS A 149 -21.34 1.51 -12.18
CA LYS A 149 -20.52 0.30 -12.15
C LYS A 149 -19.05 0.60 -11.85
N ALA A 150 -18.49 1.64 -12.45
CA ALA A 150 -17.10 2.05 -12.19
C ALA A 150 -16.92 2.54 -10.76
N ALA A 151 -17.84 3.35 -10.25
CA ALA A 151 -17.83 3.82 -8.87
C ALA A 151 -17.97 2.65 -7.88
N ALA A 152 -18.87 1.71 -8.17
CA ALA A 152 -19.07 0.52 -7.35
C ALA A 152 -17.83 -0.40 -7.36
N ALA A 153 -17.20 -0.61 -8.52
CA ALA A 153 -15.95 -1.35 -8.62
C ALA A 153 -14.83 -0.66 -7.83
N ALA A 154 -14.67 0.65 -7.98
CA ALA A 154 -13.68 1.41 -7.21
C ALA A 154 -13.92 1.33 -5.71
N SER A 155 -15.17 1.47 -5.27
CA SER A 155 -15.54 1.33 -3.85
C SER A 155 -15.23 -0.07 -3.30
N ALA A 156 -15.41 -1.11 -4.12
CA ALA A 156 -15.12 -2.49 -3.70
C ALA A 156 -13.62 -2.77 -3.55
N ILE A 157 -12.77 -2.17 -4.40
CA ILE A 157 -11.33 -2.42 -4.42
C ILE A 157 -10.51 -1.41 -3.61
N ALA A 158 -11.03 -0.19 -3.41
CA ALA A 158 -10.26 0.86 -2.76
C ALA A 158 -9.85 0.47 -1.33
N LEU A 159 -8.62 0.79 -0.98
CA LEU A 159 -8.21 0.81 0.42
C LEU A 159 -9.07 1.84 1.14
N VAL A 160 -9.70 1.43 2.23
CA VAL A 160 -10.43 2.33 3.12
C VAL A 160 -9.71 2.45 4.44
N SER A 161 -9.98 3.52 5.18
CA SER A 161 -9.45 3.67 6.54
C SER A 161 -9.83 2.45 7.38
N THR A 162 -8.83 1.65 7.77
CA THR A 162 -9.02 0.37 8.44
C THR A 162 -8.18 0.32 9.71
N ARG A 163 -8.81 -0.03 10.82
CA ARG A 163 -8.11 -0.32 12.07
C ARG A 163 -7.71 -1.79 12.10
N LEU A 164 -6.41 -2.02 12.21
CA LEU A 164 -5.81 -3.35 12.28
C LEU A 164 -5.40 -3.65 13.71
N PHE A 165 -5.94 -4.70 14.30
CA PHE A 165 -5.45 -5.26 15.55
C PHE A 165 -4.24 -6.16 15.31
N SER A 166 -3.60 -6.63 16.39
CA SER A 166 -2.48 -7.58 16.27
C SER A 166 -2.91 -8.84 15.53
N GLY A 167 -2.18 -9.19 14.46
CA GLY A 167 -2.47 -10.34 13.60
C GLY A 167 -3.41 -10.04 12.43
N ASP A 168 -4.04 -8.85 12.38
CA ASP A 168 -4.92 -8.48 11.27
C ASP A 168 -4.14 -8.07 10.03
N SER A 169 -4.81 -8.22 8.89
CA SER A 169 -4.33 -7.71 7.59
C SER A 169 -5.47 -7.11 6.79
N THR A 170 -5.14 -6.17 5.91
CA THR A 170 -6.05 -5.60 4.91
C THR A 170 -5.30 -5.42 3.60
N ASP A 171 -6.05 -5.36 2.52
CA ASP A 171 -5.54 -5.01 1.21
C ASP A 171 -6.51 -4.09 0.48
N GLY A 172 -6.06 -3.44 -0.56
CA GLY A 172 -6.88 -2.60 -1.40
C GLY A 172 -6.05 -1.83 -2.42
N ALA A 173 -6.74 -1.09 -3.26
CA ALA A 173 -6.12 -0.19 -4.22
C ALA A 173 -5.99 1.21 -3.63
N VAL A 174 -4.83 1.83 -3.79
CA VAL A 174 -4.60 3.26 -3.55
C VAL A 174 -4.52 3.99 -4.88
N PHE A 175 -5.13 5.16 -4.96
CA PHE A 175 -5.31 5.94 -6.17
C PHE A 175 -4.56 7.26 -6.08
N PHE A 176 -3.57 7.46 -6.95
CA PHE A 176 -2.76 8.67 -6.99
C PHE A 176 -3.23 9.59 -8.11
N PRO A 177 -3.63 10.83 -7.82
CA PRO A 177 -3.98 11.81 -8.85
C PRO A 177 -2.79 12.09 -9.77
N SER A 178 -2.82 11.58 -10.99
CA SER A 178 -1.70 11.66 -11.95
C SER A 178 -2.07 12.29 -13.29
N ASN A 179 -3.30 12.83 -13.40
CA ASN A 179 -3.86 13.34 -14.64
C ASN A 179 -3.83 12.32 -15.80
N GLY A 180 -4.01 11.03 -15.47
CA GLY A 180 -4.01 9.94 -16.44
C GLY A 180 -2.64 9.58 -16.97
N LYS A 181 -1.57 10.03 -16.33
CA LYS A 181 -0.18 9.69 -16.68
C LYS A 181 0.36 8.65 -15.70
N PRO A 182 1.30 7.81 -16.12
CA PRO A 182 2.07 6.98 -15.19
C PRO A 182 2.79 7.84 -14.15
N LEU A 183 2.96 7.33 -12.94
CA LEU A 183 3.69 8.05 -11.88
C LEU A 183 5.17 8.27 -12.27
N GLY A 184 5.73 7.36 -13.06
CA GLY A 184 7.14 7.40 -13.45
C GLY A 184 8.04 6.85 -12.34
N ALA A 185 9.35 7.12 -12.47
CA ALA A 185 10.31 6.78 -11.44
C ALA A 185 10.20 7.73 -10.24
N GLY A 186 10.40 7.19 -9.03
CA GLY A 186 10.27 7.97 -7.82
C GLY A 186 10.36 7.10 -6.57
N LYS A 187 9.81 7.61 -5.47
CA LYS A 187 9.74 6.90 -4.19
C LYS A 187 8.30 6.85 -3.69
N LEU A 188 7.86 5.68 -3.25
CA LEU A 188 6.67 5.57 -2.42
C LEU A 188 7.09 5.70 -0.96
N ILE A 189 6.50 6.66 -0.27
CA ILE A 189 6.68 6.84 1.17
C ILE A 189 5.34 6.60 1.85
N VAL A 190 5.36 5.78 2.89
CA VAL A 190 4.16 5.47 3.67
C VAL A 190 4.41 5.82 5.14
N HIS A 191 3.58 6.71 5.66
CA HIS A 191 3.61 7.13 7.06
C HIS A 191 2.44 6.49 7.81
N THR A 192 2.69 5.41 8.52
CA THR A 192 1.66 4.71 9.29
C THR A 192 2.27 3.96 10.47
N ALA A 193 1.47 3.65 11.47
CA ALA A 193 1.90 2.89 12.66
C ALA A 193 3.09 3.53 13.42
N GLY A 194 3.24 4.86 13.34
CA GLY A 194 4.38 5.57 13.91
C GLY A 194 5.69 5.37 13.18
N GLU A 195 5.68 4.69 12.02
CA GLU A 195 6.82 4.34 11.20
C GLU A 195 6.78 5.04 9.84
N THR A 196 7.93 5.13 9.20
CA THR A 196 8.07 5.56 7.80
C THR A 196 8.64 4.42 6.99
N PHE A 197 7.92 4.02 5.96
CA PHE A 197 8.34 3.02 4.98
C PHE A 197 8.72 3.73 3.69
N GLU A 198 9.90 3.41 3.15
CA GLU A 198 10.39 4.00 1.90
C GLU A 198 10.69 2.89 0.90
N PHE A 199 10.16 3.07 -0.30
CA PHE A 199 10.37 2.15 -1.41
C PHE A 199 10.79 2.92 -2.65
N ASP A 200 11.90 2.53 -3.26
CA ASP A 200 12.25 3.06 -4.57
C ASP A 200 11.30 2.47 -5.61
N ALA A 201 10.58 3.31 -6.32
CA ALA A 201 9.69 2.89 -7.39
C ALA A 201 10.38 3.23 -8.73
N ASP A 202 11.10 2.26 -9.28
CA ASP A 202 11.68 2.41 -10.61
C ASP A 202 10.56 2.58 -11.64
N ALA A 203 10.88 3.26 -12.74
CA ALA A 203 9.97 3.32 -13.87
C ALA A 203 9.59 1.88 -14.25
N MET A 204 8.29 1.60 -14.30
CA MET A 204 7.80 0.26 -14.67
C MET A 204 8.45 -0.17 -15.98
N PRO A 205 8.94 -1.41 -16.10
CA PRO A 205 9.34 -1.93 -17.39
C PRO A 205 8.16 -1.79 -18.35
N LYS A 206 8.45 -1.28 -19.55
CA LYS A 206 7.46 -1.09 -20.63
C LYS A 206 6.94 -2.41 -21.14
#